data_7d7c30a4f9b2ccc27e83430e20d25f0c
#
_entry.id   7d7c30a4f9b2ccc27e83430e20d25f0c
#
_cell.length_a   1.000
_cell.length_b   1.000
_cell.length_c   1.000
_cell.angle_alpha   90.00
_cell.angle_beta   90.00
_cell.angle_gamma   90.00
#
_symmetry.space_group_name_H-M   'P 1'
#
loop_
_entity.id
_entity.type
_entity.pdbx_description
1 polymer ?
#
loop_
_entity_poly.entity_id
_entity_poly.type
_entity_poly.pdbx_seq_one_letter_code
_entity_poly.pdbx_strand_id
1 'polypeptide(L)'
;MNDSFDTLALPVNFRVRELLAFHARDREALAEQVGADTLRKGLWWQGRPVCLRLDFLPGRARLRWDAEALAAQDVLPLVQRMLGLTQDVDRFEAQWAAHPLLGPVLQRQSGLRVPLAGTPFEALAWAILGQQISVAAAVSLRRRLILAADLRHPGGLYCHPQADAVLALGLEPLRAAGLSQGKAQSLLAVAEAVQAGHLPLDAWAAAPQLPVEQIRTALLAIKGIGPWTVSYTLLRGFGWLDGSLHGDVAVRRGIERLLQEDVDMARAEAWLAPFAPWRALVAAHLWAMQALSA
;
A
#
# COMPACT_ATOMS: atom_id res chain seq x y z
N MET A 1 -5.04 0.09 29.53
CA MET A 1 -4.82 0.67 28.18
C MET A 1 -5.73 1.87 28.05
N ASN A 2 -5.16 3.05 27.93
CA ASN A 2 -5.91 4.29 27.68
C ASN A 2 -6.16 4.38 26.17
N ASP A 3 -7.32 3.94 25.71
CA ASP A 3 -7.73 4.11 24.31
C ASP A 3 -8.09 5.57 24.07
N SER A 4 -7.40 6.23 23.18
CA SER A 4 -7.83 7.50 22.60
C SER A 4 -8.78 7.24 21.43
N PHE A 5 -9.69 8.17 21.18
CA PHE A 5 -10.59 8.09 20.04
C PHE A 5 -10.70 9.44 19.33
N ASP A 6 -10.98 9.38 18.04
CA ASP A 6 -11.26 10.54 17.19
C ASP A 6 -12.24 10.13 16.09
N THR A 7 -12.71 11.12 15.32
CA THR A 7 -13.65 10.90 14.23
C THR A 7 -13.17 11.64 12.98
N LEU A 8 -13.06 10.92 11.88
CA LEU A 8 -12.64 11.44 10.59
C LEU A 8 -13.83 11.46 9.63
N ALA A 9 -14.11 12.60 9.01
CA ALA A 9 -15.12 12.71 7.97
C ALA A 9 -14.68 11.95 6.72
N LEU A 10 -15.63 11.24 6.09
CA LEU A 10 -15.41 10.53 4.84
C LEU A 10 -16.19 11.20 3.71
N PRO A 11 -15.64 11.28 2.50
CA PRO A 11 -16.37 11.71 1.30
C PRO A 11 -17.64 10.88 1.08
N VAL A 12 -18.66 11.48 0.48
CA VAL A 12 -19.95 10.82 0.22
C VAL A 12 -19.79 9.54 -0.62
N ASN A 13 -18.85 9.56 -1.58
CA ASN A 13 -18.54 8.45 -2.48
C ASN A 13 -17.41 7.56 -1.94
N PHE A 14 -17.09 7.59 -0.63
CA PHE A 14 -16.01 6.78 -0.08
C PHE A 14 -16.36 5.28 -0.12
N ARG A 15 -15.46 4.48 -0.68
CA ARG A 15 -15.69 3.05 -0.95
C ARG A 15 -15.08 2.18 0.16
N VAL A 16 -15.83 2.02 1.26
CA VAL A 16 -15.40 1.23 2.43
C VAL A 16 -15.07 -0.22 2.05
N ARG A 17 -15.87 -0.85 1.19
CA ARG A 17 -15.69 -2.26 0.81
C ARG A 17 -14.35 -2.51 0.15
N GLU A 18 -13.92 -1.66 -0.77
CA GLU A 18 -12.64 -1.78 -1.48
C GLU A 18 -11.46 -1.55 -0.54
N LEU A 19 -11.58 -0.61 0.40
CA LEU A 19 -10.61 -0.42 1.45
C LEU A 19 -10.48 -1.67 2.32
N LEU A 20 -11.59 -2.20 2.81
CA LEU A 20 -11.60 -3.39 3.65
C LEU A 20 -11.09 -4.62 2.89
N ALA A 21 -11.44 -4.79 1.61
CA ALA A 21 -10.92 -5.86 0.76
C ALA A 21 -9.40 -5.80 0.58
N PHE A 22 -8.82 -4.59 0.54
CA PHE A 22 -7.37 -4.43 0.52
C PHE A 22 -6.69 -5.00 1.77
N HIS A 23 -7.29 -4.80 2.95
CA HIS A 23 -6.76 -5.29 4.23
C HIS A 23 -7.13 -6.74 4.53
N ALA A 24 -8.19 -7.28 3.92
CA ALA A 24 -8.67 -8.66 4.12
C ALA A 24 -7.91 -9.73 3.31
N ARG A 25 -6.82 -9.37 2.61
CA ARG A 25 -6.09 -10.30 1.73
C ARG A 25 -5.48 -11.49 2.47
N ASP A 26 -5.06 -11.31 3.71
CA ASP A 26 -4.62 -12.42 4.57
C ASP A 26 -5.79 -13.02 5.34
N ARG A 27 -6.24 -14.20 4.92
CA ARG A 27 -7.36 -14.94 5.55
C ARG A 27 -7.07 -15.36 6.99
N GLU A 28 -5.81 -15.49 7.39
CA GLU A 28 -5.42 -15.80 8.78
C GLU A 28 -5.51 -14.55 9.68
N ALA A 29 -5.71 -13.38 9.10
CA ALA A 29 -5.98 -12.13 9.81
C ALA A 29 -4.94 -11.80 10.91
N LEU A 30 -3.66 -12.11 10.69
CA LEU A 30 -2.61 -11.99 11.70
C LEU A 30 -2.38 -10.53 12.11
N ALA A 31 -2.15 -9.64 11.15
CA ALA A 31 -1.86 -8.22 11.37
C ALA A 31 -3.05 -7.31 11.07
N GLU A 32 -4.01 -7.78 10.29
CA GLU A 32 -5.26 -7.07 9.98
C GLU A 32 -6.47 -7.97 10.22
N GLN A 33 -7.39 -7.51 11.07
CA GLN A 33 -8.69 -8.13 11.28
C GLN A 33 -9.77 -7.23 10.68
N VAL A 34 -10.51 -7.76 9.71
CA VAL A 34 -11.52 -7.03 8.96
C VAL A 34 -12.90 -7.62 9.27
N GLY A 35 -13.83 -6.75 9.72
CA GLY A 35 -15.24 -7.06 9.82
C GLY A 35 -16.04 -6.45 8.68
N ALA A 36 -17.37 -6.45 8.78
CA ALA A 36 -18.25 -5.86 7.78
C ALA A 36 -17.97 -4.35 7.56
N ASP A 37 -17.81 -3.62 8.66
CA ASP A 37 -17.57 -2.17 8.68
C ASP A 37 -16.45 -1.80 9.64
N THR A 38 -15.50 -2.71 9.89
CA THR A 38 -14.43 -2.49 10.85
C THR A 38 -13.09 -2.99 10.32
N LEU A 39 -12.02 -2.28 10.70
CA LEU A 39 -10.64 -2.69 10.50
C LEU A 39 -9.90 -2.57 11.83
N ARG A 40 -9.24 -3.64 12.25
CA ARG A 40 -8.19 -3.57 13.27
C ARG A 40 -6.86 -3.90 12.60
N LYS A 41 -5.84 -3.07 12.84
CA LYS A 41 -4.51 -3.24 12.25
C LYS A 41 -3.45 -3.12 13.33
N GLY A 42 -2.58 -4.12 13.41
CA GLY A 42 -1.35 -4.08 14.17
C GLY A 42 -0.26 -3.33 13.41
N LEU A 43 0.36 -2.36 14.06
CA LEU A 43 1.46 -1.56 13.53
C LEU A 43 2.66 -1.68 14.46
N TRP A 44 3.86 -1.71 13.88
CA TRP A 44 5.11 -1.52 14.62
C TRP A 44 5.53 -0.07 14.44
N TRP A 45 5.31 0.75 15.47
CA TRP A 45 5.50 2.20 15.43
C TRP A 45 6.59 2.63 16.41
N GLN A 46 7.69 3.18 15.87
CA GLN A 46 8.83 3.65 16.69
C GLN A 46 9.29 2.63 17.75
N GLY A 47 9.42 1.36 17.34
CA GLY A 47 9.87 0.27 18.22
C GLY A 47 8.81 -0.27 19.18
N ARG A 48 7.52 0.09 19.00
CA ARG A 48 6.42 -0.36 19.87
C ARG A 48 5.25 -0.93 19.07
N PRO A 49 4.57 -1.96 19.58
CA PRO A 49 3.34 -2.46 18.97
C PRO A 49 2.18 -1.50 19.25
N VAL A 50 1.42 -1.17 18.21
CA VAL A 50 0.22 -0.32 18.27
C VAL A 50 -0.94 -1.07 17.62
N CYS A 51 -2.12 -1.01 18.22
CA CYS A 51 -3.37 -1.44 17.58
C CYS A 51 -4.19 -0.21 17.15
N LEU A 52 -4.38 -0.07 15.85
CA LEU A 52 -5.29 0.89 15.27
C LEU A 52 -6.63 0.20 14.96
N ARG A 53 -7.73 0.78 15.41
CA ARG A 53 -9.09 0.34 15.06
C ARG A 53 -9.86 1.45 14.36
N LEU A 54 -10.50 1.09 13.24
CA LEU A 54 -11.41 1.93 12.49
C LEU A 54 -12.80 1.28 12.49
N ASP A 55 -13.81 2.03 12.90
CA ASP A 55 -15.21 1.65 12.76
C ASP A 55 -15.86 2.61 11.74
N PHE A 56 -16.26 2.08 10.58
CA PHE A 56 -16.85 2.85 9.48
C PHE A 56 -18.36 3.05 9.72
N LEU A 57 -18.78 4.30 9.69
CA LEU A 57 -20.15 4.74 9.86
C LEU A 57 -20.54 5.59 8.63
N PRO A 58 -21.84 5.85 8.38
CA PRO A 58 -22.24 6.72 7.30
C PRO A 58 -21.54 8.08 7.38
N GLY A 59 -20.76 8.43 6.33
CA GLY A 59 -20.05 9.69 6.21
C GLY A 59 -18.87 9.92 7.17
N ARG A 60 -18.47 8.93 7.95
CA ARG A 60 -17.35 9.09 8.92
C ARG A 60 -16.71 7.77 9.31
N ALA A 61 -15.46 7.82 9.74
CA ALA A 61 -14.76 6.74 10.42
C ALA A 61 -14.45 7.14 11.87
N ARG A 62 -14.77 6.28 12.83
CA ARG A 62 -14.34 6.43 14.22
C ARG A 62 -13.03 5.70 14.38
N LEU A 63 -12.03 6.39 14.94
CA LEU A 63 -10.69 5.89 15.19
C LEU A 63 -10.54 5.56 16.67
N ARG A 64 -9.86 4.46 16.98
CA ARG A 64 -9.34 4.14 18.32
C ARG A 64 -7.91 3.60 18.18
N TRP A 65 -7.04 3.99 19.09
CA TRP A 65 -5.63 3.59 19.10
C TRP A 65 -5.01 3.65 20.50
N ASP A 66 -3.85 3.04 20.66
CA ASP A 66 -3.09 3.05 21.90
C ASP A 66 -2.35 4.39 22.05
N ALA A 67 -2.89 5.32 22.82
CA ALA A 67 -2.39 6.68 22.95
C ALA A 67 -0.99 6.78 23.57
N GLU A 68 -0.58 5.76 24.35
CA GLU A 68 0.76 5.71 24.96
C GLU A 68 1.86 5.41 23.93
N ALA A 69 1.50 4.73 22.83
CA ALA A 69 2.43 4.29 21.81
C ALA A 69 2.39 5.11 20.52
N LEU A 70 1.26 5.80 20.24
CA LEU A 70 1.07 6.62 19.04
C LEU A 70 0.39 7.94 19.43
N ALA A 71 1.07 9.06 19.23
CA ALA A 71 0.55 10.37 19.56
C ALA A 71 -0.62 10.78 18.63
N ALA A 72 -1.61 11.51 19.16
CA ALA A 72 -2.78 11.95 18.39
C ALA A 72 -2.42 12.76 17.13
N GLN A 73 -1.37 13.57 17.21
CA GLN A 73 -0.86 14.36 16.07
C GLN A 73 -0.33 13.51 14.92
N ASP A 74 0.08 12.25 15.18
CA ASP A 74 0.63 11.33 14.18
C ASP A 74 -0.46 10.41 13.61
N VAL A 75 -1.48 10.07 14.41
CA VAL A 75 -2.51 9.10 14.02
C VAL A 75 -3.41 9.63 12.92
N LEU A 76 -3.83 10.87 12.98
CA LEU A 76 -4.74 11.44 11.98
C LEU A 76 -4.10 11.48 10.58
N PRO A 77 -2.87 12.03 10.39
CA PRO A 77 -2.19 11.99 9.09
C PRO A 77 -1.95 10.56 8.59
N LEU A 78 -1.57 9.63 9.50
CA LEU A 78 -1.39 8.22 9.17
C LEU A 78 -2.69 7.63 8.59
N VAL A 79 -3.81 7.80 9.30
CA VAL A 79 -5.10 7.23 8.87
C VAL A 79 -5.61 7.91 7.61
N GLN A 80 -5.49 9.24 7.49
CA GLN A 80 -5.86 9.95 6.25
C GLN A 80 -5.12 9.39 5.03
N ARG A 81 -3.82 9.12 5.16
CA ARG A 81 -3.04 8.47 4.10
C ARG A 81 -3.53 7.04 3.84
N MET A 82 -3.66 6.21 4.89
CA MET A 82 -4.12 4.82 4.75
C MET A 82 -5.47 4.71 4.03
N LEU A 83 -6.38 5.65 4.28
CA LEU A 83 -7.69 5.73 3.65
C LEU A 83 -7.66 6.38 2.26
N GLY A 84 -6.53 6.92 1.82
CA GLY A 84 -6.41 7.64 0.56
C GLY A 84 -7.15 8.98 0.54
N LEU A 85 -7.41 9.59 1.70
CA LEU A 85 -8.17 10.84 1.79
C LEU A 85 -7.37 12.08 1.34
N THR A 86 -6.06 11.93 1.17
CA THR A 86 -5.18 12.96 0.62
C THR A 86 -5.14 12.95 -0.92
N GLN A 87 -5.85 12.02 -1.57
CA GLN A 87 -5.86 11.86 -3.02
C GLN A 87 -6.98 12.72 -3.64
N ASP A 88 -6.63 13.52 -4.63
CA ASP A 88 -7.57 14.40 -5.35
C ASP A 88 -8.34 13.62 -6.44
N VAL A 89 -9.16 12.67 -5.98
CA VAL A 89 -9.92 11.76 -6.85
C VAL A 89 -10.99 12.49 -7.65
N ASP A 90 -11.64 13.48 -7.04
CA ASP A 90 -12.72 14.23 -7.69
C ASP A 90 -12.20 14.99 -8.93
N ARG A 91 -11.01 15.58 -8.83
CA ARG A 91 -10.35 16.22 -9.98
C ARG A 91 -10.00 15.24 -11.08
N PHE A 92 -9.46 14.07 -10.71
CA PHE A 92 -9.16 13.02 -11.67
C PHE A 92 -10.43 12.54 -12.39
N GLU A 93 -11.49 12.24 -11.66
CA GLU A 93 -12.76 11.78 -12.24
C GLU A 93 -13.36 12.84 -13.17
N ALA A 94 -13.39 14.10 -12.76
CA ALA A 94 -13.88 15.20 -13.60
C ALA A 94 -13.06 15.36 -14.89
N GLN A 95 -11.73 15.25 -14.81
CA GLN A 95 -10.85 15.39 -15.97
C GLN A 95 -11.07 14.28 -17.01
N TRP A 96 -11.34 13.06 -16.57
CA TRP A 96 -11.40 11.89 -17.45
C TRP A 96 -12.80 11.30 -17.66
N ALA A 97 -13.85 11.96 -17.12
CA ALA A 97 -15.23 11.50 -17.23
C ALA A 97 -15.68 11.24 -18.67
N ALA A 98 -15.24 12.08 -19.63
CA ALA A 98 -15.61 11.98 -21.05
C ALA A 98 -14.67 11.06 -21.86
N HIS A 99 -13.64 10.47 -21.26
CA HIS A 99 -12.73 9.58 -22.00
C HIS A 99 -13.46 8.30 -22.44
N PRO A 100 -13.42 7.93 -23.75
CA PRO A 100 -14.30 6.90 -24.32
C PRO A 100 -14.17 5.52 -23.64
N LEU A 101 -12.97 5.15 -23.21
CA LEU A 101 -12.72 3.85 -22.56
C LEU A 101 -12.67 3.95 -21.03
N LEU A 102 -12.03 4.99 -20.50
CA LEU A 102 -11.85 5.15 -19.05
C LEU A 102 -13.11 5.72 -18.38
N GLY A 103 -13.84 6.63 -19.01
CA GLY A 103 -15.04 7.27 -18.45
C GLY A 103 -16.07 6.29 -17.91
N PRO A 104 -16.48 5.26 -18.66
CA PRO A 104 -17.40 4.22 -18.18
C PRO A 104 -16.85 3.42 -16.99
N VAL A 105 -15.53 3.26 -16.88
CA VAL A 105 -14.88 2.60 -15.73
C VAL A 105 -14.98 3.50 -14.50
N LEU A 106 -14.65 4.78 -14.64
CA LEU A 106 -14.72 5.78 -13.56
C LEU A 106 -16.15 5.90 -13.02
N GLN A 107 -17.15 5.95 -13.90
CA GLN A 107 -18.54 6.03 -13.49
C GLN A 107 -18.96 4.87 -12.58
N ARG A 108 -18.55 3.64 -12.91
CA ARG A 108 -18.82 2.44 -12.10
C ARG A 108 -18.00 2.39 -10.81
N GLN A 109 -16.88 3.06 -10.77
CA GLN A 109 -15.91 3.03 -9.67
C GLN A 109 -15.72 4.41 -9.04
N SER A 110 -16.73 5.29 -9.15
CA SER A 110 -16.63 6.64 -8.60
C SER A 110 -16.26 6.61 -7.12
N GLY A 111 -15.36 7.52 -6.73
CA GLY A 111 -14.82 7.60 -5.39
C GLY A 111 -13.73 6.57 -5.07
N LEU A 112 -13.27 5.77 -6.05
CA LEU A 112 -12.19 4.82 -5.81
C LEU A 112 -10.91 5.54 -5.40
N ARG A 113 -10.42 5.21 -4.22
CA ARG A 113 -9.13 5.66 -3.67
C ARG A 113 -8.17 4.49 -3.56
N VAL A 114 -6.89 4.78 -3.62
CA VAL A 114 -5.85 3.79 -3.41
C VAL A 114 -5.59 3.68 -1.90
N PRO A 115 -5.94 2.56 -1.24
CA PRO A 115 -5.54 2.35 0.15
C PRO A 115 -4.02 2.27 0.26
N LEU A 116 -3.43 2.91 1.27
CA LEU A 116 -2.00 2.82 1.53
C LEU A 116 -1.70 1.81 2.63
N ALA A 117 -0.48 1.29 2.63
CA ALA A 117 0.07 0.53 3.75
C ALA A 117 0.21 1.42 5.00
N GLY A 118 0.34 0.83 6.18
CA GLY A 118 0.53 1.57 7.42
C GLY A 118 1.80 2.41 7.43
N THR A 119 2.87 1.90 6.80
CA THR A 119 4.13 2.62 6.63
C THR A 119 4.66 2.47 5.21
N PRO A 120 5.52 3.38 4.73
CA PRO A 120 6.21 3.20 3.44
C PRO A 120 7.09 1.95 3.39
N PHE A 121 7.70 1.58 4.53
CA PHE A 121 8.49 0.35 4.62
C PHE A 121 7.61 -0.90 4.41
N GLU A 122 6.41 -0.95 4.99
CA GLU A 122 5.45 -2.06 4.76
C GLU A 122 5.10 -2.18 3.27
N ALA A 123 4.87 -1.06 2.58
CA ALA A 123 4.60 -1.04 1.14
C ALA A 123 5.78 -1.54 0.30
N LEU A 124 7.00 -1.13 0.64
CA LEU A 124 8.23 -1.54 -0.04
C LEU A 124 8.52 -3.04 0.21
N ALA A 125 8.38 -3.50 1.46
CA ALA A 125 8.50 -4.92 1.79
C ALA A 125 7.49 -5.76 1.01
N TRP A 126 6.22 -5.33 0.95
CA TRP A 126 5.20 -6.01 0.12
C TRP A 126 5.59 -6.06 -1.35
N ALA A 127 6.10 -4.95 -1.92
CA ALA A 127 6.53 -4.90 -3.31
C ALA A 127 7.69 -5.88 -3.60
N ILE A 128 8.67 -5.98 -2.69
CA ILE A 128 9.78 -6.95 -2.80
C ILE A 128 9.26 -8.39 -2.71
N LEU A 129 8.41 -8.68 -1.73
CA LEU A 129 7.82 -10.01 -1.56
C LEU A 129 7.00 -10.44 -2.78
N GLY A 130 6.27 -9.51 -3.39
CA GLY A 130 5.37 -9.75 -4.51
C GLY A 130 6.04 -9.88 -5.89
N GLN A 131 7.34 -9.60 -6.02
CA GLN A 131 8.04 -9.69 -7.32
C GLN A 131 7.89 -11.08 -7.94
N GLN A 132 7.42 -11.12 -9.19
CA GLN A 132 7.36 -12.34 -10.03
C GLN A 132 6.57 -13.53 -9.44
N ILE A 133 5.62 -13.28 -8.54
CA ILE A 133 4.74 -14.32 -7.98
C ILE A 133 3.29 -13.86 -7.94
N SER A 134 2.37 -14.79 -7.71
CA SER A 134 0.95 -14.46 -7.53
C SER A 134 0.70 -13.70 -6.22
N VAL A 135 -0.41 -12.94 -6.17
CA VAL A 135 -0.84 -12.24 -4.96
C VAL A 135 -1.01 -13.21 -3.78
N ALA A 136 -1.59 -14.40 -4.01
CA ALA A 136 -1.76 -15.40 -2.97
C ALA A 136 -0.42 -15.88 -2.39
N ALA A 137 0.60 -16.09 -3.25
CA ALA A 137 1.95 -16.43 -2.80
C ALA A 137 2.60 -15.27 -2.02
N ALA A 138 2.40 -14.01 -2.47
CA ALA A 138 2.91 -12.83 -1.76
C ALA A 138 2.28 -12.67 -0.38
N VAL A 139 0.95 -12.89 -0.24
CA VAL A 139 0.24 -12.92 1.05
C VAL A 139 0.85 -13.98 1.97
N SER A 140 1.09 -15.19 1.45
CA SER A 140 1.71 -16.27 2.22
C SER A 140 3.14 -15.93 2.69
N LEU A 141 3.96 -15.28 1.83
CA LEU A 141 5.30 -14.81 2.21
C LEU A 141 5.24 -13.71 3.27
N ARG A 142 4.35 -12.72 3.10
CA ARG A 142 4.14 -11.65 4.09
C ARG A 142 3.75 -12.23 5.45
N ARG A 143 2.83 -13.19 5.47
CA ARG A 143 2.40 -13.87 6.69
C ARG A 143 3.59 -14.53 7.40
N ARG A 144 4.42 -15.28 6.68
CA ARG A 144 5.60 -15.95 7.24
C ARG A 144 6.65 -14.96 7.74
N LEU A 145 6.84 -13.83 7.06
CA LEU A 145 7.69 -12.74 7.52
C LEU A 145 7.18 -12.16 8.86
N ILE A 146 5.88 -11.91 8.97
CA ILE A 146 5.23 -11.41 10.18
C ILE A 146 5.41 -12.41 11.35
N LEU A 147 5.19 -13.69 11.09
CA LEU A 147 5.38 -14.75 12.09
C LEU A 147 6.84 -14.89 12.51
N ALA A 148 7.79 -14.79 11.57
CA ALA A 148 9.23 -14.86 11.89
C ALA A 148 9.69 -13.69 12.77
N ALA A 149 9.13 -12.50 12.57
CA ALA A 149 9.44 -11.34 13.38
C ALA A 149 8.80 -11.39 14.79
N ASP A 150 7.70 -12.13 14.94
CA ASP A 150 6.94 -12.35 16.18
C ASP A 150 6.64 -11.09 17.00
N LEU A 151 6.42 -9.97 16.31
CA LEU A 151 6.06 -8.69 16.94
C LEU A 151 4.57 -8.68 17.23
N ARG A 152 4.20 -8.67 18.52
CA ARG A 152 2.79 -8.80 18.95
C ARG A 152 2.34 -7.61 19.77
N HIS A 153 1.16 -7.12 19.43
CA HIS A 153 0.40 -6.23 20.30
C HIS A 153 -0.25 -7.05 21.45
N PRO A 154 -0.31 -6.53 22.70
CA PRO A 154 -0.96 -7.23 23.81
C PRO A 154 -2.41 -7.66 23.52
N GLY A 155 -3.12 -6.96 22.64
CA GLY A 155 -4.46 -7.33 22.16
C GLY A 155 -4.52 -8.46 21.13
N GLY A 156 -3.44 -9.20 20.93
CA GLY A 156 -3.36 -10.43 20.14
C GLY A 156 -3.05 -10.27 18.65
N LEU A 157 -3.02 -9.02 18.12
CA LEU A 157 -2.60 -8.79 16.72
C LEU A 157 -1.08 -8.86 16.59
N TYR A 158 -0.63 -9.41 15.48
CA TYR A 158 0.74 -9.23 15.04
C TYR A 158 0.92 -7.86 14.39
N CYS A 159 2.17 -7.39 14.38
CA CYS A 159 2.57 -6.16 13.69
C CYS A 159 3.46 -6.52 12.50
N HIS A 160 3.31 -5.80 11.39
CA HIS A 160 4.26 -5.92 10.28
C HIS A 160 5.64 -5.40 10.72
N PRO A 161 6.74 -6.18 10.54
CA PRO A 161 8.07 -5.73 10.96
C PRO A 161 8.51 -4.50 10.15
N GLN A 162 9.19 -3.59 10.82
CA GLN A 162 9.89 -2.46 10.20
C GLN A 162 11.38 -2.81 10.00
N ALA A 163 12.17 -1.84 9.55
CA ALA A 163 13.57 -2.06 9.17
C ALA A 163 14.43 -2.64 10.33
N ASP A 164 14.25 -2.13 11.53
CA ASP A 164 14.92 -2.60 12.75
C ASP A 164 14.70 -4.09 13.01
N ALA A 165 13.44 -4.51 12.94
CA ALA A 165 13.04 -5.89 13.17
C ALA A 165 13.50 -6.82 12.05
N VAL A 166 13.49 -6.36 10.79
CA VAL A 166 14.01 -7.12 9.64
C VAL A 166 15.52 -7.34 9.77
N LEU A 167 16.27 -6.34 10.21
CA LEU A 167 17.70 -6.49 10.47
C LEU A 167 17.99 -7.44 11.61
N ALA A 168 17.19 -7.38 12.69
CA ALA A 168 17.34 -8.30 13.82
C ALA A 168 17.09 -9.77 13.42
N LEU A 169 16.22 -10.03 12.45
CA LEU A 169 16.03 -11.38 11.89
C LEU A 169 17.29 -11.87 11.15
N GLY A 170 17.88 -11.03 10.32
CA GLY A 170 18.98 -11.42 9.44
C GLY A 170 18.57 -12.37 8.32
N LEU A 171 19.56 -12.88 7.58
CA LEU A 171 19.33 -13.59 6.31
C LEU A 171 18.66 -14.97 6.51
N GLU A 172 19.15 -15.77 7.44
CA GLU A 172 18.70 -17.15 7.58
C GLU A 172 17.22 -17.28 8.00
N PRO A 173 16.71 -16.54 9.01
CA PRO A 173 15.28 -16.54 9.31
C PRO A 173 14.40 -16.04 8.16
N LEU A 174 14.85 -15.03 7.38
CA LEU A 174 14.13 -14.59 6.18
C LEU A 174 14.06 -15.70 5.13
N ARG A 175 15.14 -16.44 4.93
CA ARG A 175 15.18 -17.60 4.05
C ARG A 175 14.27 -18.71 4.55
N ALA A 176 14.29 -19.02 5.84
CA ALA A 176 13.41 -20.00 6.48
C ALA A 176 11.92 -19.61 6.35
N ALA A 177 11.62 -18.31 6.39
CA ALA A 177 10.28 -17.78 6.08
C ALA A 177 9.87 -17.96 4.60
N GLY A 178 10.78 -18.45 3.74
CA GLY A 178 10.52 -18.80 2.34
C GLY A 178 10.83 -17.71 1.34
N LEU A 179 11.55 -16.65 1.72
CA LEU A 179 12.03 -15.67 0.77
C LEU A 179 13.12 -16.30 -0.12
N SER A 180 13.12 -15.98 -1.41
CA SER A 180 14.27 -16.30 -2.26
C SER A 180 15.51 -15.55 -1.78
N GLN A 181 16.71 -16.05 -2.10
CA GLN A 181 17.97 -15.39 -1.74
C GLN A 181 17.96 -13.90 -2.14
N GLY A 182 17.55 -13.61 -3.37
CA GLY A 182 17.50 -12.23 -3.88
C GLY A 182 16.52 -11.35 -3.10
N LYS A 183 15.32 -11.85 -2.80
CA LYS A 183 14.31 -11.09 -2.01
C LYS A 183 14.79 -10.80 -0.59
N ALA A 184 15.39 -11.82 0.07
CA ALA A 184 15.91 -11.65 1.43
C ALA A 184 17.04 -10.61 1.46
N GLN A 185 17.98 -10.69 0.52
CA GLN A 185 19.08 -9.73 0.38
C GLN A 185 18.58 -8.32 0.06
N SER A 186 17.62 -8.18 -0.87
CA SER A 186 17.04 -6.86 -1.19
C SER A 186 16.30 -6.25 0.02
N LEU A 187 15.57 -7.07 0.77
CA LEU A 187 14.84 -6.61 1.96
C LEU A 187 15.80 -6.17 3.07
N LEU A 188 16.90 -6.90 3.29
CA LEU A 188 17.96 -6.51 4.23
C LEU A 188 18.66 -5.24 3.79
N ALA A 189 19.05 -5.11 2.52
CA ALA A 189 19.70 -3.91 1.99
C ALA A 189 18.81 -2.66 2.13
N VAL A 190 17.50 -2.81 1.92
CA VAL A 190 16.52 -1.74 2.20
C VAL A 190 16.51 -1.39 3.68
N ALA A 191 16.46 -2.39 4.55
CA ALA A 191 16.42 -2.18 5.99
C ALA A 191 17.71 -1.50 6.51
N GLU A 192 18.88 -1.90 5.99
CA GLU A 192 20.18 -1.25 6.25
C GLU A 192 20.18 0.21 5.82
N ALA A 193 19.69 0.50 4.61
CA ALA A 193 19.63 1.86 4.09
C ALA A 193 18.67 2.75 4.90
N VAL A 194 17.56 2.20 5.42
CA VAL A 194 16.66 2.92 6.34
C VAL A 194 17.36 3.22 7.66
N GLN A 195 18.02 2.24 8.28
CA GLN A 195 18.73 2.43 9.54
C GLN A 195 19.93 3.38 9.43
N ALA A 196 20.61 3.36 8.28
CA ALA A 196 21.70 4.30 8.00
C ALA A 196 21.22 5.73 7.65
N GLY A 197 19.91 5.96 7.56
CA GLY A 197 19.34 7.26 7.16
C GLY A 197 19.43 7.58 5.68
N HIS A 198 19.89 6.65 4.84
CA HIS A 198 19.95 6.82 3.39
C HIS A 198 18.56 6.71 2.73
N LEU A 199 17.62 6.01 3.39
CA LEU A 199 16.21 5.94 3.02
C LEU A 199 15.34 6.46 4.17
N PRO A 200 15.21 7.78 4.37
CA PRO A 200 14.40 8.35 5.43
C PRO A 200 12.90 8.32 5.05
N LEU A 201 12.34 7.10 4.93
CA LEU A 201 11.02 6.84 4.35
C LEU A 201 9.91 7.60 5.07
N ASP A 202 9.93 7.64 6.40
CA ASP A 202 8.90 8.31 7.20
C ASP A 202 9.01 9.84 7.08
N ALA A 203 10.24 10.38 7.03
CA ALA A 203 10.46 11.81 6.80
C ALA A 203 9.98 12.23 5.40
N TRP A 204 10.23 11.40 4.38
CA TRP A 204 9.68 11.66 3.04
C TRP A 204 8.15 11.60 3.01
N ALA A 205 7.54 10.67 3.74
CA ALA A 205 6.09 10.56 3.82
C ALA A 205 5.43 11.72 4.58
N ALA A 206 6.15 12.36 5.48
CA ALA A 206 5.71 13.53 6.23
C ALA A 206 6.05 14.87 5.54
N ALA A 207 6.83 14.85 4.45
CA ALA A 207 7.23 16.05 3.74
C ALA A 207 6.02 16.77 3.12
N PRO A 208 5.97 18.12 3.17
CA PRO A 208 4.89 18.90 2.53
C PRO A 208 4.77 18.65 1.03
N GLN A 209 5.88 18.38 0.37
CA GLN A 209 5.96 17.95 -1.03
C GLN A 209 6.78 16.69 -1.11
N LEU A 210 6.18 15.63 -1.64
CA LEU A 210 6.85 14.33 -1.80
C LEU A 210 8.05 14.44 -2.75
N PRO A 211 9.28 14.12 -2.32
CA PRO A 211 10.48 14.21 -3.15
C PRO A 211 10.62 12.98 -4.07
N VAL A 212 9.72 12.85 -5.04
CA VAL A 212 9.55 11.64 -5.87
C VAL A 212 10.84 11.20 -6.54
N GLU A 213 11.58 12.11 -7.17
CA GLU A 213 12.81 11.77 -7.90
C GLU A 213 13.95 11.34 -6.96
N GLN A 214 14.00 11.92 -5.75
CA GLN A 214 14.94 11.49 -4.72
C GLN A 214 14.61 10.06 -4.25
N ILE A 215 13.34 9.77 -4.00
CA ILE A 215 12.88 8.41 -3.63
C ILE A 215 13.21 7.41 -4.74
N ARG A 216 12.91 7.75 -5.99
CA ARG A 216 13.19 6.90 -7.16
C ARG A 216 14.66 6.56 -7.27
N THR A 217 15.52 7.59 -7.24
CA THR A 217 16.97 7.43 -7.35
C THR A 217 17.50 6.56 -6.21
N ALA A 218 17.12 6.83 -4.98
CA ALA A 218 17.58 6.08 -3.82
C ALA A 218 17.13 4.60 -3.85
N LEU A 219 15.89 4.34 -4.23
CA LEU A 219 15.37 2.96 -4.32
C LEU A 219 16.00 2.18 -5.48
N LEU A 220 16.16 2.79 -6.66
CA LEU A 220 16.78 2.14 -7.82
C LEU A 220 18.25 1.82 -7.61
N ALA A 221 18.95 2.50 -6.71
CA ALA A 221 20.33 2.19 -6.34
C ALA A 221 20.47 0.86 -5.57
N ILE A 222 19.38 0.33 -5.01
CA ILE A 222 19.40 -0.92 -4.27
C ILE A 222 19.23 -2.11 -5.21
N LYS A 223 20.16 -3.06 -5.13
CA LYS A 223 20.12 -4.27 -5.95
C LYS A 223 18.82 -5.04 -5.73
N GLY A 224 18.13 -5.38 -6.82
CA GLY A 224 16.85 -6.11 -6.82
C GLY A 224 15.61 -5.21 -6.73
N ILE A 225 15.79 -3.89 -6.65
CA ILE A 225 14.70 -2.92 -6.74
C ILE A 225 14.62 -2.38 -8.17
N GLY A 226 13.55 -2.71 -8.87
CA GLY A 226 13.29 -2.25 -10.23
C GLY A 226 12.19 -1.19 -10.33
N PRO A 227 11.95 -0.63 -11.54
CA PRO A 227 10.99 0.45 -11.77
C PRO A 227 9.56 0.13 -11.27
N TRP A 228 9.11 -1.12 -11.45
CA TRP A 228 7.79 -1.55 -10.94
C TRP A 228 7.73 -1.48 -9.40
N THR A 229 8.75 -1.98 -8.70
CA THR A 229 8.84 -1.94 -7.24
C THR A 229 8.81 -0.49 -6.73
N VAL A 230 9.54 0.39 -7.39
CA VAL A 230 9.56 1.83 -7.07
C VAL A 230 8.17 2.45 -7.28
N SER A 231 7.55 2.26 -8.44
CA SER A 231 6.23 2.82 -8.76
C SER A 231 5.14 2.29 -7.82
N TYR A 232 5.18 0.99 -7.48
CA TYR A 232 4.27 0.39 -6.52
C TYR A 232 4.46 0.97 -5.11
N THR A 233 5.71 1.15 -4.67
CA THR A 233 6.04 1.74 -3.36
C THR A 233 5.61 3.18 -3.28
N LEU A 234 5.84 3.98 -4.32
CA LEU A 234 5.37 5.37 -4.40
C LEU A 234 3.85 5.45 -4.30
N LEU A 235 3.13 4.53 -4.95
CA LEU A 235 1.67 4.46 -4.89
C LEU A 235 1.17 4.03 -3.50
N ARG A 236 1.61 2.88 -2.99
CA ARG A 236 1.05 2.25 -1.80
C ARG A 236 1.70 2.70 -0.48
N GLY A 237 2.90 3.27 -0.54
CA GLY A 237 3.61 3.80 0.62
C GLY A 237 3.45 5.30 0.80
N PHE A 238 3.40 6.03 -0.31
CA PHE A 238 3.42 7.50 -0.28
C PHE A 238 2.16 8.15 -0.86
N GLY A 239 1.30 7.40 -1.55
CA GLY A 239 0.10 7.94 -2.16
C GLY A 239 0.36 8.72 -3.46
N TRP A 240 1.53 8.56 -4.09
CA TRP A 240 1.83 9.21 -5.35
C TRP A 240 1.09 8.52 -6.51
N LEU A 241 0.26 9.29 -7.21
CA LEU A 241 -0.70 8.76 -8.16
C LEU A 241 -0.20 8.69 -9.61
N ASP A 242 1.06 9.05 -9.88
CA ASP A 242 1.59 9.13 -11.24
C ASP A 242 2.70 8.11 -11.58
N GLY A 243 2.90 7.07 -10.78
CA GLY A 243 3.83 5.98 -11.12
C GLY A 243 3.31 5.16 -12.29
N SER A 244 4.10 5.03 -13.36
CA SER A 244 3.72 4.11 -14.44
C SER A 244 3.87 2.67 -13.98
N LEU A 245 2.77 1.92 -14.01
CA LEU A 245 2.70 0.50 -13.67
C LEU A 245 2.52 -0.38 -14.92
N HIS A 246 3.01 0.07 -16.08
CA HIS A 246 2.90 -0.64 -17.35
C HIS A 246 3.49 -2.07 -17.32
N GLY A 247 4.49 -2.30 -16.47
CA GLY A 247 5.07 -3.62 -16.25
C GLY A 247 4.20 -4.58 -15.43
N ASP A 248 3.12 -4.11 -14.81
CA ASP A 248 2.21 -4.93 -14.02
C ASP A 248 1.28 -5.75 -14.92
N VAL A 249 1.28 -7.08 -14.72
CA VAL A 249 0.47 -8.02 -15.54
C VAL A 249 -1.01 -7.73 -15.43
N ALA A 250 -1.50 -7.39 -14.23
CA ALA A 250 -2.91 -7.11 -14.04
C ALA A 250 -3.31 -5.76 -14.68
N VAL A 251 -2.42 -4.77 -14.66
CA VAL A 251 -2.63 -3.50 -15.39
C VAL A 251 -2.73 -3.76 -16.89
N ARG A 252 -1.79 -4.52 -17.47
CA ARG A 252 -1.83 -4.86 -18.90
C ARG A 252 -3.13 -5.58 -19.29
N ARG A 253 -3.53 -6.62 -18.54
CA ARG A 253 -4.79 -7.32 -18.75
C ARG A 253 -6.02 -6.40 -18.66
N GLY A 254 -5.96 -5.39 -17.78
CA GLY A 254 -7.00 -4.36 -17.70
C GLY A 254 -7.07 -3.52 -18.97
N ILE A 255 -5.93 -3.12 -19.53
CA ILE A 255 -5.83 -2.37 -20.77
C ILE A 255 -6.29 -3.25 -21.96
N GLU A 256 -5.85 -4.51 -22.06
CA GLU A 256 -6.29 -5.49 -23.05
C GLU A 256 -7.82 -5.59 -23.13
N ARG A 257 -8.48 -5.67 -21.97
CA ARG A 257 -9.95 -5.70 -21.91
C ARG A 257 -10.61 -4.43 -22.43
N LEU A 258 -10.00 -3.27 -22.21
CA LEU A 258 -10.53 -2.00 -22.69
C LEU A 258 -10.30 -1.81 -24.20
N LEU A 259 -9.14 -2.21 -24.69
CA LEU A 259 -8.76 -2.06 -26.08
C LEU A 259 -9.27 -3.19 -26.98
N GLN A 260 -9.61 -4.36 -26.40
CA GLN A 260 -9.93 -5.60 -27.11
C GLN A 260 -8.78 -6.06 -28.04
N GLU A 261 -7.54 -5.85 -27.63
CA GLU A 261 -6.32 -6.24 -28.33
C GLU A 261 -5.25 -6.73 -27.34
N ASP A 262 -4.24 -7.47 -27.83
CA ASP A 262 -3.09 -7.86 -27.02
C ASP A 262 -2.23 -6.64 -26.67
N VAL A 263 -1.76 -6.56 -25.41
CA VAL A 263 -1.02 -5.41 -24.89
C VAL A 263 0.30 -5.85 -24.27
N ASP A 264 1.40 -5.54 -24.94
CA ASP A 264 2.74 -5.66 -24.39
C ASP A 264 3.12 -4.48 -23.44
N MET A 265 4.32 -4.49 -22.91
CA MET A 265 4.77 -3.43 -21.99
C MET A 265 4.85 -2.06 -22.67
N ALA A 266 5.34 -1.99 -23.91
CA ALA A 266 5.47 -0.73 -24.64
C ALA A 266 4.11 -0.13 -24.99
N ARG A 267 3.16 -0.97 -25.41
CA ARG A 267 1.79 -0.56 -25.65
C ARG A 267 1.09 -0.07 -24.38
N ALA A 268 1.29 -0.77 -23.26
CA ALA A 268 0.75 -0.35 -21.96
C ALA A 268 1.33 0.99 -21.50
N GLU A 269 2.62 1.20 -21.66
CA GLU A 269 3.29 2.46 -21.33
C GLU A 269 2.73 3.62 -22.18
N ALA A 270 2.63 3.41 -23.49
CA ALA A 270 2.08 4.41 -24.40
C ALA A 270 0.62 4.74 -24.08
N TRP A 271 -0.19 3.72 -23.72
CA TRP A 271 -1.59 3.93 -23.35
C TRP A 271 -1.73 4.70 -22.03
N LEU A 272 -0.86 4.43 -21.05
CA LEU A 272 -0.89 5.12 -19.74
C LEU A 272 -0.33 6.55 -19.80
N ALA A 273 0.58 6.85 -20.73
CA ALA A 273 1.29 8.12 -20.79
C ALA A 273 0.39 9.39 -20.78
N PRO A 274 -0.73 9.45 -21.54
CA PRO A 274 -1.62 10.62 -21.55
C PRO A 274 -2.29 10.90 -20.19
N PHE A 275 -2.39 9.90 -19.31
CA PHE A 275 -3.06 10.05 -18.02
C PHE A 275 -2.18 10.68 -16.92
N ALA A 276 -0.95 11.12 -17.23
CA ALA A 276 -0.18 11.91 -16.27
C ALA A 276 -0.98 13.14 -15.82
N PRO A 277 -0.97 13.50 -14.52
CA PRO A 277 -0.23 12.91 -13.38
C PRO A 277 -0.99 11.80 -12.62
N TRP A 278 -1.84 11.01 -13.26
CA TRP A 278 -2.75 10.04 -12.64
C TRP A 278 -2.52 8.59 -13.06
N ARG A 279 -1.38 8.26 -13.70
CA ARG A 279 -1.13 6.93 -14.29
C ARG A 279 -1.29 5.77 -13.30
N ALA A 280 -0.87 5.94 -12.05
CA ALA A 280 -1.01 4.91 -11.03
C ALA A 280 -2.45 4.82 -10.48
N LEU A 281 -3.21 5.92 -10.47
CA LEU A 281 -4.64 5.89 -10.13
C LEU A 281 -5.43 5.17 -11.22
N VAL A 282 -5.11 5.41 -12.51
CA VAL A 282 -5.67 4.62 -13.63
C VAL A 282 -5.38 3.13 -13.45
N ALA A 283 -4.14 2.77 -13.11
CA ALA A 283 -3.78 1.38 -12.82
C ALA A 283 -4.60 0.78 -11.66
N ALA A 284 -4.91 1.56 -10.63
CA ALA A 284 -5.78 1.12 -9.53
C ALA A 284 -7.21 0.84 -9.99
N HIS A 285 -7.76 1.65 -10.89
CA HIS A 285 -9.06 1.39 -11.51
C HIS A 285 -9.04 0.12 -12.37
N LEU A 286 -7.97 -0.15 -13.11
CA LEU A 286 -7.80 -1.39 -13.87
C LEU A 286 -7.71 -2.62 -12.96
N TRP A 287 -7.05 -2.53 -11.81
CA TRP A 287 -7.05 -3.61 -10.81
C TRP A 287 -8.46 -3.86 -10.24
N ALA A 288 -9.20 -2.80 -9.88
CA ALA A 288 -10.55 -2.93 -9.34
C ALA A 288 -11.53 -3.54 -10.37
N MET A 289 -11.34 -3.22 -11.65
CA MET A 289 -12.16 -3.81 -12.73
C MET A 289 -12.01 -5.33 -12.81
N GLN A 290 -10.83 -5.87 -12.54
CA GLN A 290 -10.60 -7.32 -12.55
C GLN A 290 -11.19 -8.02 -11.31
N ALA A 291 -11.16 -7.38 -10.16
CA ALA A 291 -11.72 -7.94 -8.93
C ALA A 291 -13.26 -8.11 -8.99
N LEU A 292 -13.94 -7.34 -9.82
CA LEU A 292 -15.39 -7.44 -10.04
C LEU A 292 -15.79 -8.56 -11.02
N SER A 293 -14.83 -9.16 -11.72
CA SER A 293 -15.05 -10.18 -12.75
C SER A 293 -14.62 -11.58 -12.30
N ALA A 294 -14.06 -11.73 -11.10
CA ALA A 294 -13.63 -12.96 -10.46
C ALA A 294 -14.59 -13.37 -9.33
#